data_733e8abcb8cabe0c8db1eb571eb81081
#
_entry.id   733e8abcb8cabe0c8db1eb571eb81081
#
_cell.length_a   1.000
_cell.length_b   1.000
_cell.length_c   1.000
_cell.angle_alpha   90.00
_cell.angle_beta   90.00
_cell.angle_gamma   90.00
#
_symmetry.space_group_name_H-M   'P 1'
#
loop_
_entity.id
_entity.type
_entity.pdbx_description
1 polymer ?
#
loop_
_entity_poly.entity_id
_entity_poly.type
_entity_poly.pdbx_seq_one_letter_code
_entity_poly.pdbx_strand_id
1 'polypeptide(L)'
;MNAEFQRIARRDKKAFLSDQCKEIEEKNRLGKTRDLFKKIRDTKGTFHAKTGSIKERNGMDLTEAEDIKKRWQEYMEELYKKDLHDPDNHDSVITHPEPDILECEVKWALGSITMNKASGGDGIPTELFLILTDDAVKVLHLICQQIWKTQQWPQDWKKSVFIPIPEKGNAKECSNYCTIALISHASKVMLKILCWASRVREPRTSRCSSCI
;
A
#
# COMPACT_ATOMS: atom_id res chain seq x y z
N MET A 1 40.43 25.98 -11.18
CA MET A 1 39.12 26.25 -11.80
C MET A 1 38.74 27.70 -11.49
N ASN A 2 38.39 28.52 -12.50
CA ASN A 2 38.22 29.96 -12.35
C ASN A 2 36.93 30.25 -11.53
N ALA A 3 36.99 31.16 -10.56
CA ALA A 3 35.88 31.56 -9.68
C ALA A 3 34.67 32.09 -10.49
N GLU A 4 34.95 32.72 -11.63
CA GLU A 4 33.94 33.22 -12.55
C GLU A 4 33.11 32.09 -13.19
N PHE A 5 33.75 31.00 -13.59
CA PHE A 5 33.07 29.79 -14.10
C PHE A 5 32.13 29.21 -13.05
N GLN A 6 32.57 29.08 -11.81
CA GLN A 6 31.72 28.59 -10.71
C GLN A 6 30.51 29.51 -10.44
N ARG A 7 30.72 30.85 -10.56
CA ARG A 7 29.64 31.82 -10.38
C ARG A 7 28.57 31.66 -11.48
N ILE A 8 28.99 31.52 -12.73
CA ILE A 8 28.12 31.32 -13.88
C ILE A 8 27.34 29.98 -13.71
N ALA A 9 28.05 28.90 -13.43
CA ALA A 9 27.44 27.60 -13.24
C ALA A 9 26.37 27.56 -12.10
N ARG A 10 26.63 28.27 -10.99
CA ARG A 10 25.66 28.41 -9.88
C ARG A 10 24.45 29.22 -10.29
N ARG A 11 24.63 30.30 -11.07
CA ARG A 11 23.53 31.13 -11.58
C ARG A 11 22.65 30.32 -12.54
N ASP A 12 23.25 29.59 -13.46
CA ASP A 12 22.55 28.82 -14.47
C ASP A 12 21.79 27.64 -13.81
N LYS A 13 22.40 26.98 -12.84
CA LYS A 13 21.74 25.95 -12.02
C LYS A 13 20.54 26.52 -11.26
N LYS A 14 20.67 27.71 -10.69
CA LYS A 14 19.58 28.38 -9.96
C LYS A 14 18.43 28.75 -10.91
N ALA A 15 18.73 29.28 -12.09
CA ALA A 15 17.73 29.60 -13.11
C ALA A 15 16.99 28.34 -13.56
N PHE A 16 17.70 27.28 -13.90
CA PHE A 16 17.13 25.98 -14.27
C PHE A 16 16.19 25.44 -13.19
N LEU A 17 16.63 25.41 -11.92
CA LEU A 17 15.79 24.93 -10.82
C LEU A 17 14.53 25.80 -10.62
N SER A 18 14.65 27.13 -10.78
CA SER A 18 13.51 28.05 -10.70
C SER A 18 12.47 27.76 -11.78
N ASP A 19 12.90 27.47 -13.01
CA ASP A 19 11.97 27.13 -14.09
C ASP A 19 11.32 25.77 -13.89
N GLN A 20 12.07 24.79 -13.34
CA GLN A 20 11.48 23.51 -12.95
C GLN A 20 10.40 23.67 -11.86
N CYS A 21 10.63 24.54 -10.87
CA CYS A 21 9.66 24.83 -9.82
C CYS A 21 8.38 25.45 -10.39
N LYS A 22 8.51 26.43 -11.30
CA LYS A 22 7.34 27.05 -11.96
C LYS A 22 6.50 26.02 -12.73
N GLU A 23 7.16 25.14 -13.48
CA GLU A 23 6.47 24.07 -14.22
C GLU A 23 5.75 23.09 -13.29
N ILE A 24 6.35 22.77 -12.14
CA ILE A 24 5.75 21.92 -11.08
C ILE A 24 4.52 22.62 -10.48
N GLU A 25 4.62 23.92 -10.17
CA GLU A 25 3.51 24.71 -9.63
C GLU A 25 2.35 24.80 -10.63
N GLU A 26 2.62 24.97 -11.91
CA GLU A 26 1.59 24.99 -12.94
C GLU A 26 0.87 23.66 -13.07
N LYS A 27 1.60 22.53 -13.06
CA LYS A 27 0.99 21.20 -13.07
C LYS A 27 0.15 20.92 -11.83
N ASN A 28 0.59 21.41 -10.66
CA ASN A 28 -0.18 21.34 -9.42
C ASN A 28 -1.49 22.14 -9.53
N ARG A 29 -1.41 23.37 -10.02
CA ARG A 29 -2.58 24.25 -10.22
C ARG A 29 -3.60 23.66 -11.19
N LEU A 30 -3.12 22.96 -12.25
CA LEU A 30 -3.98 22.27 -13.23
C LEU A 30 -4.52 20.91 -12.72
N GLY A 31 -4.20 20.49 -11.50
CA GLY A 31 -4.64 19.22 -10.95
C GLY A 31 -4.01 17.99 -11.62
N LYS A 32 -2.96 18.16 -12.43
CA LYS A 32 -2.27 17.07 -13.15
C LYS A 32 -1.29 16.31 -12.23
N THR A 33 -1.83 15.67 -11.22
CA THR A 33 -1.07 15.02 -10.14
C THR A 33 -0.03 14.03 -10.64
N ARG A 34 -0.36 13.23 -11.66
CA ARG A 34 0.56 12.25 -12.23
C ARG A 34 1.77 12.91 -12.89
N ASP A 35 1.53 13.96 -13.68
CA ASP A 35 2.59 14.71 -14.38
C ASP A 35 3.43 15.52 -13.40
N LEU A 36 2.81 16.03 -12.33
CA LEU A 36 3.48 16.69 -11.21
C LEU A 36 4.51 15.74 -10.56
N PHE A 37 4.08 14.57 -10.12
CA PHE A 37 4.98 13.60 -9.47
C PHE A 37 6.04 13.04 -10.44
N LYS A 38 5.72 12.88 -11.72
CA LYS A 38 6.70 12.51 -12.74
C LYS A 38 7.78 13.59 -12.83
N LYS A 39 7.40 14.87 -12.94
CA LYS A 39 8.35 15.98 -13.04
C LYS A 39 9.22 16.14 -11.79
N ILE A 40 8.66 15.98 -10.60
CA ILE A 40 9.41 15.98 -9.33
C ILE A 40 10.46 14.86 -9.33
N ARG A 41 10.11 13.66 -9.80
CA ARG A 41 11.02 12.53 -9.92
C ARG A 41 12.16 12.82 -10.87
N ASP A 42 11.84 13.35 -12.05
CA ASP A 42 12.81 13.68 -13.08
C ASP A 42 13.78 14.78 -12.60
N THR A 43 13.29 15.76 -11.83
CA THR A 43 14.09 16.84 -11.25
C THR A 43 15.01 16.37 -10.10
N LYS A 44 14.55 15.42 -9.28
CA LYS A 44 15.35 14.79 -8.22
C LYS A 44 16.43 13.85 -8.74
N GLY A 45 16.40 13.53 -10.03
CA GLY A 45 17.19 12.48 -10.62
C GLY A 45 16.54 11.11 -10.45
N THR A 46 16.88 10.20 -11.31
CA THR A 46 16.44 8.80 -11.22
C THR A 46 16.90 8.25 -9.87
N PHE A 47 15.93 7.80 -9.05
CA PHE A 47 16.26 6.98 -7.89
C PHE A 47 16.90 5.69 -8.41
N HIS A 48 18.20 5.69 -8.47
CA HIS A 48 18.95 4.45 -8.57
C HIS A 48 18.86 3.82 -7.19
N ALA A 49 18.10 2.74 -7.10
CA ALA A 49 18.17 1.91 -5.92
C ALA A 49 19.66 1.59 -5.67
N LYS A 50 20.25 2.19 -4.65
CA LYS A 50 21.67 1.99 -4.30
C LYS A 50 21.96 0.56 -3.85
N THR A 51 20.95 -0.29 -3.80
CA THR A 51 21.01 -1.64 -3.27
C THR A 51 20.78 -2.66 -4.37
N GLY A 52 21.84 -2.93 -5.12
CA GLY A 52 21.95 -4.21 -5.80
C GLY A 52 22.32 -5.38 -4.86
N SER A 53 22.39 -5.15 -3.54
CA SER A 53 22.74 -6.19 -2.58
C SER A 53 22.02 -6.00 -1.24
N ILE A 54 21.64 -7.10 -0.61
CA ILE A 54 21.05 -7.17 0.73
C ILE A 54 21.89 -8.11 1.57
N LYS A 55 21.98 -7.87 2.87
CA LYS A 55 22.69 -8.76 3.78
C LYS A 55 21.85 -9.98 4.13
N GLU A 56 22.48 -11.14 4.03
CA GLU A 56 22.01 -12.37 4.62
C GLU A 56 22.12 -12.31 6.16
N ARG A 57 21.54 -13.27 6.87
CA ARG A 57 21.63 -13.35 8.34
C ARG A 57 23.05 -13.49 8.88
N ASN A 58 23.94 -14.15 8.11
CA ASN A 58 25.36 -14.31 8.43
C ASN A 58 26.21 -13.05 8.15
N GLY A 59 25.58 -11.97 7.63
CA GLY A 59 26.23 -10.70 7.30
C GLY A 59 26.84 -10.65 5.90
N MET A 60 26.77 -11.72 5.10
CA MET A 60 27.26 -11.72 3.71
C MET A 60 26.32 -10.93 2.81
N ASP A 61 26.87 -10.28 1.79
CA ASP A 61 26.11 -9.53 0.80
C ASP A 61 25.54 -10.48 -0.28
N LEU A 62 24.23 -10.49 -0.43
CA LEU A 62 23.51 -11.16 -1.52
C LEU A 62 23.35 -10.21 -2.69
N THR A 63 23.74 -10.63 -3.88
CA THR A 63 23.68 -9.83 -5.12
C THR A 63 22.73 -10.43 -6.16
N GLU A 64 22.48 -11.74 -6.09
CA GLU A 64 21.59 -12.44 -7.00
C GLU A 64 20.12 -12.13 -6.66
N ALA A 65 19.32 -11.85 -7.71
CA ALA A 65 17.92 -11.44 -7.54
C ALA A 65 17.05 -12.49 -6.83
N GLU A 66 17.28 -13.78 -7.09
CA GLU A 66 16.52 -14.86 -6.45
C GLU A 66 16.91 -15.01 -4.97
N ASP A 67 18.17 -14.86 -4.60
CA ASP A 67 18.62 -14.90 -3.22
C ASP A 67 18.08 -13.71 -2.43
N ILE A 68 18.10 -12.52 -3.03
CA ILE A 68 17.49 -11.32 -2.47
C ILE A 68 16.00 -11.52 -2.22
N LYS A 69 15.28 -12.07 -3.19
CA LYS A 69 13.85 -12.36 -3.07
C LYS A 69 13.57 -13.38 -1.96
N LYS A 70 14.36 -14.46 -1.90
CA LYS A 70 14.26 -15.47 -0.85
C LYS A 70 14.52 -14.87 0.54
N ARG A 71 15.53 -14.01 0.65
CA ARG A 71 15.84 -13.33 1.93
C ARG A 71 14.70 -12.41 2.39
N TRP A 72 14.05 -11.68 1.44
CA TRP A 72 12.86 -10.90 1.74
C TRP A 72 11.70 -11.78 2.19
N GLN A 73 11.47 -12.90 1.53
CA GLN A 73 10.42 -13.84 1.92
C GLN A 73 10.64 -14.34 3.35
N GLU A 74 11.84 -14.81 3.68
CA GLU A 74 12.19 -15.27 5.02
C GLU A 74 11.99 -14.18 6.08
N TYR A 75 12.41 -12.95 5.79
CA TYR A 75 12.24 -11.83 6.71
C TYR A 75 10.77 -11.51 6.97
N MET A 76 9.96 -11.50 5.92
CA MET A 76 8.53 -11.24 6.04
C MET A 76 7.81 -12.36 6.81
N GLU A 77 8.13 -13.61 6.54
CA GLU A 77 7.57 -14.74 7.28
C GLU A 77 7.89 -14.65 8.77
N GLU A 78 9.10 -14.27 9.14
CA GLU A 78 9.46 -14.08 10.54
C GLU A 78 8.75 -12.91 11.21
N LEU A 79 8.64 -11.79 10.47
CA LEU A 79 7.98 -10.58 10.97
C LEU A 79 6.53 -10.88 11.33
N TYR A 80 5.81 -11.59 10.45
CA TYR A 80 4.39 -11.89 10.66
C TYR A 80 4.13 -13.13 11.51
N LYS A 81 5.08 -14.07 11.64
CA LYS A 81 4.93 -15.20 12.58
C LYS A 81 4.88 -14.77 14.04
N LYS A 82 5.52 -13.66 14.40
CA LYS A 82 5.48 -13.12 15.76
C LYS A 82 4.07 -12.66 16.16
N ASP A 83 3.30 -12.14 15.21
CA ASP A 83 1.95 -11.63 15.46
C ASP A 83 0.89 -12.77 15.57
N LEU A 84 1.24 -13.99 15.11
CA LEU A 84 0.33 -15.14 15.17
C LEU A 84 0.35 -15.85 16.55
N HIS A 85 1.23 -15.47 17.45
CA HIS A 85 1.36 -16.03 18.79
C HIS A 85 0.75 -15.15 19.89
N ASP A 86 -0.29 -14.39 19.56
CA ASP A 86 -1.08 -13.72 20.58
C ASP A 86 -1.97 -14.76 21.29
N PRO A 87 -1.70 -15.07 22.59
CA PRO A 87 -2.48 -16.06 23.34
C PRO A 87 -3.92 -15.62 23.63
N ASP A 88 -4.26 -14.35 23.36
CA ASP A 88 -5.61 -13.79 23.50
C ASP A 88 -6.48 -13.96 22.24
N ASN A 89 -6.00 -14.71 21.24
CA ASN A 89 -6.83 -15.09 20.10
C ASN A 89 -7.88 -16.12 20.57
N HIS A 90 -8.88 -15.63 21.28
CA HIS A 90 -10.06 -16.38 21.60
C HIS A 90 -10.74 -16.80 20.29
N ASP A 91 -10.70 -18.07 19.97
CA ASP A 91 -11.70 -18.74 19.16
C ASP A 91 -13.06 -18.59 19.87
N SER A 92 -13.59 -17.38 19.85
CA SER A 92 -14.97 -17.13 20.22
C SER A 92 -15.82 -17.77 19.12
N VAL A 93 -16.28 -18.96 19.40
CA VAL A 93 -17.34 -19.62 18.64
C VAL A 93 -18.51 -18.63 18.60
N ILE A 94 -18.64 -17.92 17.50
CA ILE A 94 -19.74 -16.97 17.27
C ILE A 94 -21.02 -17.81 17.17
N THR A 95 -21.75 -17.90 18.28
CA THR A 95 -22.99 -18.69 18.39
C THR A 95 -24.24 -17.97 17.90
N HIS A 96 -24.11 -16.73 17.47
CA HIS A 96 -25.22 -15.96 16.92
C HIS A 96 -25.13 -15.89 15.39
N PRO A 97 -26.25 -16.13 14.65
CA PRO A 97 -26.27 -15.92 13.23
C PRO A 97 -26.03 -14.44 12.95
N GLU A 98 -24.89 -14.14 12.39
CA GLU A 98 -24.56 -12.77 12.01
C GLU A 98 -25.43 -12.35 10.83
N PRO A 99 -25.96 -11.11 10.81
CA PRO A 99 -26.80 -10.62 9.71
C PRO A 99 -26.01 -10.62 8.40
N ASP A 100 -26.73 -10.90 7.31
CA ASP A 100 -26.16 -10.86 5.96
C ASP A 100 -25.61 -9.46 5.63
N ILE A 101 -24.58 -9.43 4.78
CA ILE A 101 -24.02 -8.17 4.24
C ILE A 101 -25.08 -7.52 3.35
N LEU A 102 -25.34 -6.23 3.56
CA LEU A 102 -26.29 -5.44 2.79
C LEU A 102 -25.61 -4.73 1.59
N GLU A 103 -26.37 -4.51 0.51
CA GLU A 103 -25.87 -3.75 -0.65
C GLU A 103 -25.44 -2.33 -0.29
N CYS A 104 -26.13 -1.69 0.65
CA CYS A 104 -25.76 -0.35 1.11
C CYS A 104 -24.40 -0.32 1.83
N GLU A 105 -23.98 -1.39 2.51
CA GLU A 105 -22.66 -1.51 3.12
C GLU A 105 -21.56 -1.60 2.06
N VAL A 106 -21.82 -2.35 0.97
CA VAL A 106 -20.90 -2.40 -0.17
C VAL A 106 -20.77 -1.03 -0.84
N LYS A 107 -21.88 -0.32 -1.07
CA LYS A 107 -21.88 1.05 -1.62
C LYS A 107 -21.13 2.02 -0.71
N TRP A 108 -21.32 1.93 0.60
CA TRP A 108 -20.58 2.72 1.57
C TRP A 108 -19.07 2.41 1.54
N ALA A 109 -18.70 1.15 1.52
CA ALA A 109 -17.30 0.74 1.47
C ALA A 109 -16.62 1.21 0.17
N LEU A 110 -17.31 1.12 -0.98
CA LEU A 110 -16.85 1.66 -2.26
C LEU A 110 -16.66 3.17 -2.20
N GLY A 111 -17.63 3.91 -1.68
CA GLY A 111 -17.53 5.37 -1.54
C GLY A 111 -16.41 5.85 -0.61
N SER A 112 -15.91 4.97 0.24
CA SER A 112 -14.79 5.24 1.16
C SER A 112 -13.42 4.95 0.57
N ILE A 113 -13.35 4.42 -0.67
CA ILE A 113 -12.08 4.17 -1.36
C ILE A 113 -11.56 5.47 -1.95
N THR A 114 -10.27 5.74 -1.73
CA THR A 114 -9.61 6.96 -2.24
C THR A 114 -8.91 6.69 -3.58
N MET A 115 -8.96 7.65 -4.50
CA MET A 115 -8.28 7.60 -5.79
C MET A 115 -6.75 7.59 -5.66
N ASN A 116 -6.08 7.27 -6.77
CA ASN A 116 -4.62 7.31 -6.90
C ASN A 116 -3.89 6.36 -5.93
N LYS A 117 -4.52 5.25 -5.57
CA LYS A 117 -3.87 4.18 -4.78
C LYS A 117 -3.31 3.11 -5.70
N ALA A 118 -2.16 2.56 -5.32
CA ALA A 118 -1.56 1.45 -6.04
C ALA A 118 -2.48 0.22 -6.00
N SER A 119 -2.59 -0.46 -7.15
CA SER A 119 -3.32 -1.72 -7.27
C SER A 119 -2.64 -2.85 -6.49
N GLY A 120 -3.40 -3.85 -6.10
CA GLY A 120 -2.87 -5.11 -5.58
C GLY A 120 -2.25 -5.98 -6.67
N GLY A 121 -2.04 -7.26 -6.36
CA GLY A 121 -1.48 -8.24 -7.29
C GLY A 121 -2.37 -8.54 -8.52
N ASP A 122 -3.65 -8.17 -8.47
CA ASP A 122 -4.62 -8.27 -9.56
C ASP A 122 -4.45 -7.16 -10.61
N GLY A 123 -3.67 -6.12 -10.33
CA GLY A 123 -3.45 -4.99 -11.23
C GLY A 123 -4.67 -4.09 -11.44
N ILE A 124 -5.79 -4.31 -10.74
CA ILE A 124 -7.02 -3.53 -10.90
C ILE A 124 -6.88 -2.18 -10.19
N PRO A 125 -6.91 -1.04 -10.91
CA PRO A 125 -6.78 0.27 -10.29
C PRO A 125 -8.06 0.67 -9.53
N THR A 126 -7.90 1.51 -8.52
CA THR A 126 -9.00 2.01 -7.69
C THR A 126 -10.10 2.69 -8.50
N GLU A 127 -9.71 3.40 -9.55
CA GLU A 127 -10.59 4.20 -10.39
C GLU A 127 -11.69 3.34 -11.03
N LEU A 128 -11.41 2.07 -11.33
CA LEU A 128 -12.42 1.15 -11.87
C LEU A 128 -13.54 0.87 -10.85
N PHE A 129 -13.23 0.83 -9.56
CA PHE A 129 -14.25 0.63 -8.52
C PHE A 129 -15.15 1.85 -8.31
N LEU A 130 -14.66 3.05 -8.67
CA LEU A 130 -15.43 4.29 -8.53
C LEU A 130 -16.42 4.53 -9.67
N ILE A 131 -16.23 3.87 -10.80
CA ILE A 131 -17.12 3.96 -11.98
C ILE A 131 -18.03 2.75 -12.14
N LEU A 132 -18.10 1.87 -11.12
CA LEU A 132 -18.97 0.71 -11.15
C LEU A 132 -20.43 1.13 -11.31
N THR A 133 -21.12 0.49 -12.25
CA THR A 133 -22.58 0.61 -12.41
C THR A 133 -23.29 -0.10 -11.25
N ASP A 134 -24.57 0.22 -11.04
CA ASP A 134 -25.37 -0.43 -10.00
C ASP A 134 -25.41 -1.96 -10.16
N ASP A 135 -25.41 -2.47 -11.40
CA ASP A 135 -25.39 -3.91 -11.64
C ASP A 135 -24.04 -4.54 -11.25
N ALA A 136 -22.93 -3.85 -11.51
CA ALA A 136 -21.62 -4.31 -11.06
C ALA A 136 -21.50 -4.29 -9.53
N VAL A 137 -22.11 -3.31 -8.86
CA VAL A 137 -22.20 -3.27 -7.38
C VAL A 137 -22.99 -4.45 -6.84
N LYS A 138 -24.10 -4.82 -7.48
CA LYS A 138 -24.88 -6.02 -7.09
C LYS A 138 -24.04 -7.30 -7.22
N VAL A 139 -23.26 -7.43 -8.30
CA VAL A 139 -22.35 -8.59 -8.46
C VAL A 139 -21.31 -8.61 -7.34
N LEU A 140 -20.69 -7.47 -7.02
CA LEU A 140 -19.73 -7.39 -5.91
C LEU A 140 -20.39 -7.73 -4.57
N HIS A 141 -21.63 -7.29 -4.35
CA HIS A 141 -22.41 -7.63 -3.17
C HIS A 141 -22.65 -9.15 -3.05
N LEU A 142 -23.04 -9.81 -4.14
CA LEU A 142 -23.19 -11.26 -4.15
C LEU A 142 -21.89 -12.00 -3.83
N ILE A 143 -20.77 -11.52 -4.33
CA ILE A 143 -19.43 -12.07 -4.00
C ILE A 143 -19.14 -11.89 -2.50
N CYS A 144 -19.38 -10.70 -1.95
CA CYS A 144 -19.18 -10.44 -0.53
C CYS A 144 -20.07 -11.32 0.34
N GLN A 145 -21.37 -11.51 -0.02
CA GLN A 145 -22.29 -12.42 0.67
C GLN A 145 -21.82 -13.87 0.60
N GLN A 146 -21.32 -14.32 -0.56
CA GLN A 146 -20.80 -15.67 -0.71
C GLN A 146 -19.57 -15.89 0.20
N ILE A 147 -18.65 -14.94 0.24
CA ILE A 147 -17.48 -14.99 1.15
C ILE A 147 -17.96 -15.05 2.61
N TRP A 148 -18.95 -14.22 2.96
CA TRP A 148 -19.51 -14.17 4.32
C TRP A 148 -20.11 -15.51 4.75
N LYS A 149 -20.92 -16.13 3.88
CA LYS A 149 -21.60 -17.40 4.17
C LYS A 149 -20.66 -18.60 4.18
N THR A 150 -19.69 -18.63 3.26
CA THR A 150 -18.79 -19.79 3.11
C THR A 150 -17.49 -19.67 3.89
N GLN A 151 -17.15 -18.46 4.38
CA GLN A 151 -15.87 -18.13 4.98
C GLN A 151 -14.67 -18.42 4.04
N GLN A 152 -14.93 -18.56 2.74
CA GLN A 152 -13.94 -18.86 1.73
C GLN A 152 -13.63 -17.62 0.89
N TRP A 153 -12.41 -17.14 1.02
CA TRP A 153 -11.91 -16.01 0.23
C TRP A 153 -11.36 -16.46 -1.11
N PRO A 154 -11.60 -15.70 -2.20
CA PRO A 154 -10.92 -15.94 -3.48
C PRO A 154 -9.40 -15.96 -3.29
N GLN A 155 -8.70 -16.86 -4.02
CA GLN A 155 -7.26 -17.03 -3.85
C GLN A 155 -6.47 -15.75 -4.14
N ASP A 156 -6.91 -14.97 -5.13
CA ASP A 156 -6.24 -13.71 -5.49
C ASP A 156 -6.45 -12.61 -4.44
N TRP A 157 -7.55 -12.68 -3.66
CA TRP A 157 -7.79 -11.73 -2.57
C TRP A 157 -6.96 -12.03 -1.31
N LYS A 158 -6.46 -13.25 -1.19
CA LYS A 158 -5.55 -13.68 -0.10
C LYS A 158 -4.10 -13.26 -0.35
N LYS A 159 -3.76 -12.90 -1.58
CA LYS A 159 -2.39 -12.54 -1.97
C LYS A 159 -2.12 -11.07 -1.72
N SER A 160 -0.98 -10.77 -1.12
CA SER A 160 -0.46 -9.43 -0.94
C SER A 160 0.86 -9.26 -1.69
N VAL A 161 1.05 -8.11 -2.30
CA VAL A 161 2.36 -7.71 -2.85
C VAL A 161 3.01 -6.80 -1.83
N PHE A 162 4.15 -7.23 -1.29
CA PHE A 162 4.91 -6.44 -0.34
C PHE A 162 5.92 -5.54 -1.06
N ILE A 163 5.90 -4.26 -0.73
CA ILE A 163 6.86 -3.28 -1.24
C ILE A 163 7.72 -2.81 -0.07
N PRO A 164 9.02 -3.16 -0.05
CA PRO A 164 9.94 -2.65 0.95
C PRO A 164 10.30 -1.19 0.63
N ILE A 165 10.09 -0.30 1.59
CA ILE A 165 10.45 1.12 1.50
C ILE A 165 11.61 1.37 2.45
N PRO A 166 12.78 1.84 1.94
CA PRO A 166 13.92 2.08 2.80
C PRO A 166 13.65 3.24 3.77
N GLU A 167 13.95 3.01 5.02
CA GLU A 167 13.99 4.02 6.07
C GLU A 167 15.43 4.56 6.27
N LYS A 168 15.65 5.24 7.39
CA LYS A 168 16.98 5.71 7.75
C LYS A 168 17.83 4.54 8.24
N GLY A 169 19.06 4.43 7.73
CA GLY A 169 20.00 3.39 8.15
C GLY A 169 20.73 2.74 6.98
N ASN A 170 21.30 1.56 7.23
CA ASN A 170 21.99 0.77 6.22
C ASN A 170 20.96 0.10 5.29
N ALA A 171 20.92 0.54 4.03
CA ALA A 171 19.99 0.02 3.03
C ALA A 171 20.22 -1.46 2.65
N LYS A 172 21.25 -2.11 3.17
CA LYS A 172 21.50 -3.53 2.97
C LYS A 172 20.78 -4.44 3.98
N GLU A 173 20.21 -3.87 5.04
CA GLU A 173 19.55 -4.62 6.11
C GLU A 173 18.03 -4.56 5.96
N CYS A 174 17.35 -5.72 5.90
CA CYS A 174 15.89 -5.79 5.77
C CYS A 174 15.17 -5.06 6.93
N SER A 175 15.74 -5.06 8.13
CA SER A 175 15.19 -4.38 9.31
C SER A 175 15.09 -2.87 9.18
N ASN A 176 15.83 -2.26 8.25
CA ASN A 176 15.80 -0.83 7.97
C ASN A 176 14.79 -0.45 6.86
N TYR A 177 13.81 -1.32 6.64
CA TYR A 177 12.74 -1.08 5.67
C TYR A 177 11.37 -1.18 6.35
N CYS A 178 10.51 -0.22 6.05
CA CYS A 178 9.09 -0.35 6.27
C CYS A 178 8.45 -1.09 5.09
N THR A 179 7.59 -2.06 5.34
CA THR A 179 6.94 -2.82 4.28
C THR A 179 5.49 -2.38 4.12
N ILE A 180 5.09 -2.10 2.88
CA ILE A 180 3.70 -1.82 2.54
C ILE A 180 3.11 -3.04 1.85
N ALA A 181 2.01 -3.57 2.39
CA ALA A 181 1.24 -4.64 1.75
C ALA A 181 0.19 -4.05 0.81
N LEU A 182 0.30 -4.38 -0.46
CA LEU A 182 -0.71 -4.06 -1.47
C LEU A 182 -1.62 -5.27 -1.67
N ILE A 183 -2.86 -5.13 -1.24
CA ILE A 183 -3.94 -6.12 -1.45
C ILE A 183 -4.90 -5.59 -2.52
N SER A 184 -5.70 -6.50 -3.12
CA SER A 184 -6.71 -6.13 -4.12
C SER A 184 -7.71 -5.10 -3.56
N HIS A 185 -8.21 -4.21 -4.39
CA HIS A 185 -9.20 -3.22 -3.95
C HIS A 185 -10.54 -3.88 -3.60
N ALA A 186 -10.91 -4.97 -4.27
CA ALA A 186 -12.07 -5.75 -3.93
C ALA A 186 -11.94 -6.37 -2.52
N SER A 187 -10.76 -6.91 -2.18
CA SER A 187 -10.47 -7.38 -0.82
C SER A 187 -10.58 -6.26 0.20
N LYS A 188 -10.09 -5.04 -0.11
CA LYS A 188 -10.24 -3.87 0.77
C LYS A 188 -11.70 -3.50 1.03
N VAL A 189 -12.58 -3.62 0.03
CA VAL A 189 -14.03 -3.41 0.22
C VAL A 189 -14.57 -4.37 1.27
N MET A 190 -14.30 -5.67 1.11
CA MET A 190 -14.75 -6.68 2.07
C MET A 190 -14.20 -6.43 3.47
N LEU A 191 -12.89 -6.16 3.60
CA LEU A 191 -12.28 -5.85 4.90
C LEU A 191 -12.88 -4.63 5.57
N LYS A 192 -13.25 -3.59 4.80
CA LYS A 192 -13.92 -2.40 5.35
C LYS A 192 -15.30 -2.73 5.91
N ILE A 193 -16.07 -3.58 5.21
CA ILE A 193 -17.37 -4.04 5.69
C ILE A 193 -17.19 -4.80 7.01
N LEU A 194 -16.21 -5.71 7.09
CA LEU A 194 -15.91 -6.47 8.30
C LEU A 194 -15.48 -5.56 9.46
N CYS A 195 -14.56 -4.62 9.21
CA CYS A 195 -14.13 -3.66 10.21
C CYS A 195 -15.25 -2.75 10.72
N TRP A 196 -16.21 -2.40 9.85
CA TRP A 196 -17.36 -1.62 10.27
C TRP A 196 -18.32 -2.45 11.12
N ALA A 197 -18.60 -3.67 10.70
CA ALA A 197 -19.45 -4.60 11.43
C ALA A 197 -18.91 -4.88 12.84
N SER A 198 -17.60 -5.12 13.00
CA SER A 198 -16.99 -5.34 14.31
C SER A 198 -17.09 -4.10 15.21
N ARG A 199 -16.87 -2.89 14.67
CA ARG A 199 -16.97 -1.63 15.45
C ARG A 199 -18.37 -1.28 15.93
N VAL A 200 -19.38 -1.65 15.17
CA VAL A 200 -20.79 -1.40 15.53
C VAL A 200 -21.25 -2.36 16.62
N ARG A 201 -20.64 -3.54 16.71
CA ARG A 201 -21.02 -4.61 17.64
C ARG A 201 -20.28 -4.57 18.98
N GLU A 202 -19.08 -3.96 19.05
CA GLU A 202 -18.40 -3.80 20.33
C GLU A 202 -19.02 -2.66 21.15
N PRO A 203 -19.56 -2.94 22.35
CA PRO A 203 -19.86 -1.87 23.30
C PRO A 203 -18.54 -1.19 23.67
N ARG A 204 -18.50 0.13 23.57
CA ARG A 204 -17.35 1.01 23.78
C ARG A 204 -16.57 0.72 25.08
N THR A 205 -15.65 -0.21 25.07
CA THR A 205 -14.72 -0.45 26.19
C THR A 205 -13.30 -0.73 25.70
N SER A 206 -12.75 0.09 24.88
CA SER A 206 -11.32 0.35 24.77
C SER A 206 -11.01 1.03 23.43
N ARG A 207 -10.46 2.23 23.52
CA ARG A 207 -9.92 2.94 22.39
C ARG A 207 -8.64 2.24 21.94
N CYS A 208 -8.67 1.55 20.81
CA CYS A 208 -7.45 1.16 20.14
C CYS A 208 -6.96 2.33 19.26
N SER A 209 -5.80 2.90 19.62
CA SER A 209 -5.19 4.09 19.01
C SER A 209 -4.28 3.76 17.82
N SER A 210 -4.53 2.71 17.07
CA SER A 210 -3.60 2.27 16.02
C SER A 210 -4.28 1.79 14.74
N CYS A 211 -5.04 2.70 14.10
CA CYS A 211 -5.44 2.55 12.70
C CYS A 211 -5.54 3.95 12.07
N ILE A 212 -4.38 4.51 11.71
CA ILE A 212 -4.26 5.61 10.73
C ILE A 212 -3.27 5.16 9.67
#